data_f8f461ee6423a58c91a643bc5bd4c1e5
#
_entry.id   f8f461ee6423a58c91a643bc5bd4c1e5
#
_cell.length_a   1.000
_cell.length_b   1.000
_cell.length_c   1.000
_cell.angle_alpha   90.00
_cell.angle_beta   90.00
_cell.angle_gamma   90.00
#
_symmetry.space_group_name_H-M   'P 1'
#
loop_
_entity.id
_entity.type
_entity.pdbx_description
1 polymer ?
#
loop_
_entity_poly.entity_id
_entity_poly.type
_entity_poly.pdbx_seq_one_letter_code
_entity_poly.pdbx_strand_id
1 'polypeptide(L)'
;MKKGIVFLIVFLMVISFPICGYAKGKEKIYLDSSWKYADHARITSGYAVMYKAKKNRKDIVIAVNAGHGTKGGSSVKTLCHPDGSAKVTGGTTAAGSVKAVAVSDGMAFRDGTAERDVTLRMARILKKKLLAEGYDVLMV
;
A
#
# COMPACT_ATOMS: atom_id res chain seq x y z
N MET A 1 -29.84 22.18 46.41
CA MET A 1 -28.43 21.89 46.04
C MET A 1 -28.17 20.50 45.44
N LYS A 2 -28.93 19.44 45.76
CA LYS A 2 -28.67 18.09 45.24
C LYS A 2 -29.01 17.87 43.75
N LYS A 3 -29.99 18.57 43.18
CA LYS A 3 -30.40 18.43 41.76
C LYS A 3 -29.40 19.02 40.74
N GLY A 4 -28.66 20.08 41.09
CA GLY A 4 -27.67 20.69 40.21
C GLY A 4 -26.41 19.87 40.06
N ILE A 5 -26.00 19.12 41.10
CA ILE A 5 -24.83 18.27 41.09
C ILE A 5 -25.04 17.05 40.16
N VAL A 6 -26.26 16.47 40.17
CA VAL A 6 -26.60 15.35 39.29
C VAL A 6 -26.57 15.76 37.82
N PHE A 7 -27.05 16.94 37.46
CA PHE A 7 -27.02 17.50 36.12
C PHE A 7 -25.58 17.75 35.64
N LEU A 8 -24.71 18.24 36.52
CA LEU A 8 -23.29 18.46 36.20
C LEU A 8 -22.53 17.14 35.93
N ILE A 9 -22.82 16.10 36.72
CA ILE A 9 -22.18 14.79 36.53
C ILE A 9 -22.66 14.11 35.22
N VAL A 10 -23.94 14.22 34.88
CA VAL A 10 -24.46 13.70 33.60
C VAL A 10 -23.89 14.49 32.42
N PHE A 11 -23.73 15.81 32.53
CA PHE A 11 -23.11 16.62 31.47
C PHE A 11 -21.62 16.31 31.29
N LEU A 12 -20.88 16.07 32.38
CA LEU A 12 -19.47 15.63 32.32
C LEU A 12 -19.32 14.21 31.76
N MET A 13 -20.26 13.30 32.03
CA MET A 13 -20.23 11.95 31.40
C MET A 13 -20.50 11.98 29.88
N VAL A 14 -21.30 12.90 29.38
CA VAL A 14 -21.57 13.06 27.96
C VAL A 14 -20.34 13.58 27.19
N ILE A 15 -19.48 14.37 27.86
CA ILE A 15 -18.25 14.92 27.24
C ILE A 15 -17.09 13.89 27.21
N SER A 16 -17.17 12.86 28.07
CA SER A 16 -16.11 11.82 28.17
C SER A 16 -16.30 10.62 27.26
N PHE A 17 -17.31 10.61 26.39
CA PHE A 17 -17.28 9.65 25.29
C PHE A 17 -16.11 10.02 24.36
N PRO A 18 -15.12 9.12 24.18
CA PRO A 18 -14.10 9.36 23.19
C PRO A 18 -14.85 9.56 21.86
N ILE A 19 -14.74 10.75 21.27
CA ILE A 19 -15.09 10.94 19.87
C ILE A 19 -14.18 9.96 19.14
N CYS A 20 -14.74 8.78 18.83
CA CYS A 20 -14.07 7.79 18.01
C CYS A 20 -13.84 8.51 16.68
N GLY A 21 -12.66 9.12 16.54
CA GLY A 21 -12.29 9.88 15.37
C GLY A 21 -12.55 8.96 14.18
N TYR A 22 -13.48 9.36 13.31
CA TYR A 22 -13.72 8.66 12.05
C TYR A 22 -12.38 8.53 11.37
N ALA A 23 -11.77 7.35 11.48
CA ALA A 23 -10.51 7.04 10.85
C ALA A 23 -10.69 7.41 9.38
N LYS A 24 -9.90 8.37 8.90
CA LYS A 24 -9.87 8.70 7.48
C LYS A 24 -9.72 7.37 6.76
N GLY A 25 -10.65 7.00 5.88
CA GLY A 25 -10.66 5.71 5.19
C GLY A 25 -9.43 5.46 4.29
N LYS A 26 -8.36 6.22 4.52
CA LYS A 26 -7.08 6.18 3.81
C LYS A 26 -5.95 6.57 4.76
N GLU A 27 -4.92 5.71 4.85
CA GLU A 27 -3.77 5.87 5.74
C GLU A 27 -2.48 5.57 4.97
N LYS A 28 -1.40 6.31 5.24
CA LYS A 28 -0.06 6.00 4.72
C LYS A 28 0.64 5.03 5.66
N ILE A 29 1.14 3.94 5.13
CA ILE A 29 1.93 2.95 5.85
C ILE A 29 3.37 3.08 5.38
N TYR A 30 4.22 3.57 6.26
CA TYR A 30 5.66 3.65 6.01
C TYR A 30 6.32 2.32 6.37
N LEU A 31 7.41 2.00 5.68
CA LEU A 31 8.23 0.85 6.05
C LEU A 31 8.86 1.11 7.43
N ASP A 32 8.56 0.22 8.38
CA ASP A 32 9.13 0.25 9.72
C ASP A 32 10.32 -0.69 9.79
N SER A 33 11.48 -0.17 10.17
CA SER A 33 12.73 -0.95 10.27
C SER A 33 12.69 -2.06 11.33
N SER A 34 11.73 -2.02 12.26
CA SER A 34 11.53 -3.06 13.27
C SER A 34 10.79 -4.29 12.74
N TRP A 35 10.16 -4.21 11.57
CA TRP A 35 9.44 -5.34 11.01
C TRP A 35 10.40 -6.45 10.57
N LYS A 36 10.00 -7.69 10.79
CA LYS A 36 10.74 -8.85 10.30
C LYS A 36 10.97 -8.71 8.78
N TYR A 37 12.22 -8.83 8.35
CA TYR A 37 12.66 -8.66 6.96
C TYR A 37 12.50 -7.24 6.38
N ALA A 38 12.38 -6.21 7.21
CA ALA A 38 12.29 -4.83 6.73
C ALA A 38 13.54 -4.41 5.93
N ASP A 39 14.71 -4.92 6.29
CA ASP A 39 15.99 -4.73 5.59
C ASP A 39 16.00 -5.34 4.18
N HIS A 40 15.15 -6.34 3.93
CA HIS A 40 14.96 -6.96 2.62
C HIS A 40 13.88 -6.29 1.77
N ALA A 41 13.02 -5.47 2.39
CA ALA A 41 11.94 -4.78 1.71
C ALA A 41 12.41 -3.48 1.05
N ARG A 42 11.76 -3.09 -0.05
CA ARG A 42 11.97 -1.81 -0.73
C ARG A 42 10.62 -1.21 -1.10
N ILE A 43 10.35 0.00 -0.64
CA ILE A 43 9.20 0.80 -1.05
C ILE A 43 9.74 2.08 -1.68
N THR A 44 9.74 2.17 -3.00
CA THR A 44 10.35 3.28 -3.75
C THR A 44 9.63 4.61 -3.54
N SER A 45 8.32 4.58 -3.25
CA SER A 45 7.53 5.77 -2.88
C SER A 45 7.66 6.17 -1.42
N GLY A 46 8.38 5.37 -0.61
CA GLY A 46 8.54 5.57 0.84
C GLY A 46 7.33 5.12 1.67
N TYR A 47 6.17 4.87 1.07
CA TYR A 47 4.98 4.40 1.78
C TYR A 47 4.03 3.63 0.85
N ALA A 48 3.29 2.70 1.43
CA ALA A 48 2.09 2.11 0.86
C ALA A 48 0.85 2.87 1.34
N VAL A 49 -0.29 2.64 0.73
CA VAL A 49 -1.54 3.30 1.12
C VAL A 49 -2.59 2.28 1.50
N MET A 50 -2.98 2.28 2.77
CA MET A 50 -4.09 1.50 3.30
C MET A 50 -5.41 2.21 3.04
N TYR A 51 -6.37 1.49 2.47
CA TYR A 51 -7.76 1.90 2.33
C TYR A 51 -8.65 0.96 3.13
N LYS A 52 -9.48 1.51 4.02
CA LYS A 52 -10.41 0.73 4.85
C LYS A 52 -11.80 0.71 4.22
N ALA A 53 -12.42 -0.47 4.17
CA ALA A 53 -13.78 -0.63 3.72
C ALA A 53 -14.74 0.10 4.69
N LYS A 54 -15.76 0.74 4.13
CA LYS A 54 -16.72 1.55 4.92
C LYS A 54 -17.96 0.76 5.34
N LYS A 55 -18.27 -0.32 4.63
CA LYS A 55 -19.47 -1.15 4.85
C LYS A 55 -19.08 -2.63 4.86
N ASN A 56 -19.79 -3.43 5.63
CA ASN A 56 -19.61 -4.89 5.72
C ASN A 56 -18.14 -5.31 5.89
N ARG A 57 -17.38 -4.55 6.67
CA ARG A 57 -15.95 -4.72 6.81
C ARG A 57 -15.62 -6.09 7.38
N LYS A 58 -14.77 -6.83 6.67
CA LYS A 58 -14.36 -8.21 7.01
C LYS A 58 -13.10 -8.27 7.86
N ASP A 59 -12.44 -7.13 8.11
CA ASP A 59 -11.15 -7.04 8.80
C ASP A 59 -10.04 -7.89 8.15
N ILE A 60 -10.15 -8.10 6.84
CA ILE A 60 -9.16 -8.77 6.01
C ILE A 60 -8.50 -7.73 5.11
N VAL A 61 -7.17 -7.70 5.10
CA VAL A 61 -6.37 -6.83 4.24
C VAL A 61 -5.90 -7.59 3.01
N ILE A 62 -6.16 -7.04 1.82
CA ILE A 62 -5.65 -7.55 0.55
C ILE A 62 -4.64 -6.55 0.00
N ALA A 63 -3.38 -6.99 -0.16
CA ALA A 63 -2.36 -6.19 -0.81
C ALA A 63 -2.51 -6.25 -2.33
N VAL A 64 -2.51 -5.07 -2.96
CA VAL A 64 -2.60 -4.93 -4.42
C VAL A 64 -1.40 -4.14 -4.91
N ASN A 65 -0.57 -4.79 -5.72
CA ASN A 65 0.56 -4.18 -6.41
C ASN A 65 0.24 -4.08 -7.91
N ALA A 66 0.32 -2.87 -8.48
CA ALA A 66 0.24 -2.69 -9.92
C ALA A 66 1.56 -3.12 -10.57
N GLY A 67 1.51 -4.05 -11.52
CA GLY A 67 2.70 -4.45 -12.28
C GLY A 67 3.28 -3.28 -13.06
N HIS A 68 4.59 -3.27 -13.20
CA HIS A 68 5.40 -2.19 -13.79
C HIS A 68 5.31 -0.88 -13.00
N GLY A 69 6.25 0.00 -13.19
CA GLY A 69 6.36 1.15 -12.33
C GLY A 69 6.31 2.49 -13.05
N THR A 70 6.63 3.51 -12.28
CA THR A 70 6.67 4.90 -12.70
C THR A 70 7.65 5.10 -13.85
N LYS A 71 7.32 6.00 -14.77
CA LYS A 71 8.21 6.46 -15.84
C LYS A 71 9.59 6.80 -15.27
N GLY A 72 10.64 6.25 -15.87
CA GLY A 72 12.04 6.46 -15.43
C GLY A 72 12.52 5.46 -14.38
N GLY A 73 11.69 4.57 -13.87
CA GLY A 73 12.10 3.52 -12.92
C GLY A 73 13.15 2.55 -13.49
N SER A 74 13.21 2.41 -14.80
CA SER A 74 14.21 1.60 -15.50
C SER A 74 15.65 2.15 -15.37
N SER A 75 15.83 3.42 -15.06
CA SER A 75 17.16 4.00 -14.79
C SER A 75 17.68 3.71 -13.37
N VAL A 76 16.80 3.30 -12.46
CA VAL A 76 17.15 2.97 -11.08
C VAL A 76 17.48 1.48 -10.98
N LYS A 77 18.60 1.13 -10.35
CA LYS A 77 19.00 -0.26 -10.11
C LYS A 77 18.93 -0.61 -8.63
N THR A 78 18.50 -1.82 -8.33
CA THR A 78 18.46 -2.41 -6.99
C THR A 78 19.09 -3.80 -7.00
N LEU A 79 19.28 -4.40 -5.84
CA LEU A 79 19.77 -5.78 -5.74
C LEU A 79 18.81 -6.76 -6.44
N CYS A 80 19.35 -7.78 -7.10
CA CYS A 80 18.57 -8.86 -7.68
C CYS A 80 17.91 -9.73 -6.60
N HIS A 81 18.64 -9.96 -5.51
CA HIS A 81 18.19 -10.67 -4.33
C HIS A 81 18.46 -9.84 -3.05
N PRO A 82 17.61 -9.91 -2.03
CA PRO A 82 17.78 -9.13 -0.80
C PRO A 82 19.11 -9.38 -0.08
N ASP A 83 19.62 -10.61 -0.15
CA ASP A 83 20.89 -11.05 0.43
C ASP A 83 22.15 -10.61 -0.36
N GLY A 84 21.94 -9.92 -1.50
CA GLY A 84 23.03 -9.49 -2.37
C GLY A 84 23.60 -10.58 -3.28
N SER A 85 23.04 -11.78 -3.28
CA SER A 85 23.45 -12.85 -4.17
C SER A 85 23.17 -12.52 -5.64
N ALA A 86 23.95 -13.10 -6.53
CA ALA A 86 23.82 -12.89 -7.97
C ALA A 86 22.61 -13.66 -8.53
N LYS A 87 22.02 -13.11 -9.57
CA LYS A 87 20.94 -13.74 -10.31
C LYS A 87 21.43 -15.03 -10.98
N VAL A 88 20.71 -16.13 -10.76
CA VAL A 88 21.08 -17.44 -11.28
C VAL A 88 20.70 -17.59 -12.77
N THR A 89 19.51 -17.09 -13.17
CA THR A 89 18.97 -17.22 -14.52
C THR A 89 19.00 -15.91 -15.28
N GLY A 90 19.11 -15.96 -16.60
CA GLY A 90 18.99 -14.81 -17.48
C GLY A 90 17.58 -14.21 -17.52
N GLY A 91 17.34 -13.33 -18.49
CA GLY A 91 16.12 -12.60 -18.72
C GLY A 91 16.45 -11.14 -19.08
N THR A 92 15.63 -10.17 -18.69
CA THR A 92 15.91 -8.73 -18.90
C THR A 92 17.23 -8.28 -18.25
N THR A 93 17.67 -8.99 -17.22
CA THR A 93 19.00 -8.82 -16.61
C THR A 93 19.76 -10.14 -16.75
N ALA A 94 21.02 -10.09 -17.15
CA ALA A 94 21.85 -11.27 -17.37
C ALA A 94 22.05 -12.09 -16.07
N ALA A 95 22.24 -13.41 -16.24
CA ALA A 95 22.73 -14.26 -15.15
C ALA A 95 24.08 -13.73 -14.64
N GLY A 96 24.36 -13.90 -13.36
CA GLY A 96 25.55 -13.38 -12.69
C GLY A 96 25.44 -11.91 -12.23
N SER A 97 24.39 -11.21 -12.62
CA SER A 97 24.17 -9.82 -12.18
C SER A 97 23.75 -9.75 -10.73
N VAL A 98 24.39 -8.88 -9.94
CA VAL A 98 24.02 -8.56 -8.55
C VAL A 98 22.93 -7.48 -8.50
N LYS A 99 22.88 -6.60 -9.51
CA LYS A 99 21.89 -5.52 -9.61
C LYS A 99 21.07 -5.63 -10.89
N ALA A 100 19.78 -5.35 -10.77
CA ALA A 100 18.82 -5.27 -11.87
C ALA A 100 18.07 -3.93 -11.85
N VAL A 101 17.34 -3.66 -12.91
CA VAL A 101 16.39 -2.55 -12.97
C VAL A 101 15.39 -2.68 -11.83
N ALA A 102 15.25 -1.64 -11.02
CA ALA A 102 14.38 -1.66 -9.84
C ALA A 102 12.90 -1.84 -10.22
N VAL A 103 12.48 -1.16 -11.29
CA VAL A 103 11.12 -1.24 -11.82
C VAL A 103 11.19 -1.14 -13.34
N SER A 104 10.66 -2.14 -14.04
CA SER A 104 10.50 -2.11 -15.49
C SER A 104 9.36 -1.16 -15.88
N ASP A 105 9.55 -0.38 -16.93
CA ASP A 105 8.48 0.43 -17.52
C ASP A 105 7.38 -0.42 -18.18
N GLY A 106 7.61 -1.71 -18.35
CA GLY A 106 6.75 -2.61 -19.10
C GLY A 106 6.89 -2.42 -20.60
N MET A 107 5.98 -3.03 -21.33
CA MET A 107 5.86 -2.89 -22.77
C MET A 107 4.87 -1.78 -23.14
N ALA A 108 4.81 -1.44 -24.41
CA ALA A 108 3.73 -0.63 -24.96
C ALA A 108 2.82 -1.49 -25.85
N PHE A 109 1.53 -1.25 -25.79
CA PHE A 109 0.58 -1.82 -26.73
C PHE A 109 0.77 -1.21 -28.13
N ARG A 110 0.16 -1.82 -29.15
CA ARG A 110 0.30 -1.37 -30.53
C ARG A 110 -0.15 0.07 -30.77
N ASP A 111 -1.08 0.56 -29.97
CA ASP A 111 -1.58 1.95 -29.99
C ASP A 111 -0.71 2.93 -29.19
N GLY A 112 0.43 2.47 -28.64
CA GLY A 112 1.34 3.26 -27.82
C GLY A 112 0.95 3.35 -26.33
N THR A 113 -0.15 2.75 -25.92
CA THR A 113 -0.56 2.70 -24.49
C THR A 113 0.48 1.94 -23.69
N ALA A 114 1.02 2.54 -22.63
CA ALA A 114 2.01 1.88 -21.79
C ALA A 114 1.37 0.84 -20.87
N GLU A 115 1.98 -0.32 -20.73
CA GLU A 115 1.50 -1.42 -19.89
C GLU A 115 1.31 -0.99 -18.42
N ARG A 116 2.22 -0.16 -17.88
CA ARG A 116 2.11 0.40 -16.51
C ARG A 116 0.82 1.20 -16.29
N ASP A 117 0.30 1.89 -17.31
CA ASP A 117 -0.91 2.69 -17.18
C ASP A 117 -2.14 1.79 -17.12
N VAL A 118 -2.12 0.69 -17.88
CA VAL A 118 -3.18 -0.33 -17.87
C VAL A 118 -3.19 -1.08 -16.55
N THR A 119 -2.05 -1.56 -16.07
CA THR A 119 -1.94 -2.30 -14.81
C THR A 119 -2.36 -1.43 -13.62
N LEU A 120 -1.96 -0.15 -13.59
CA LEU A 120 -2.40 0.79 -12.56
C LEU A 120 -3.91 1.03 -12.60
N ARG A 121 -4.49 1.16 -13.79
CA ARG A 121 -5.95 1.28 -13.97
C ARG A 121 -6.67 0.05 -13.46
N MET A 122 -6.18 -1.15 -13.79
CA MET A 122 -6.73 -2.41 -13.31
C MET A 122 -6.65 -2.53 -11.78
N ALA A 123 -5.51 -2.21 -11.19
CA ALA A 123 -5.33 -2.21 -9.74
C ALA A 123 -6.30 -1.24 -9.03
N ARG A 124 -6.54 -0.07 -9.61
CA ARG A 124 -7.53 0.90 -9.08
C ARG A 124 -8.97 0.39 -9.17
N ILE A 125 -9.33 -0.33 -10.23
CA ILE A 125 -10.65 -0.96 -10.38
C ILE A 125 -10.80 -2.09 -9.36
N LEU A 126 -9.78 -2.97 -9.25
CA LEU A 126 -9.76 -4.06 -8.28
C LEU A 126 -9.92 -3.53 -6.86
N LYS A 127 -9.15 -2.49 -6.47
CA LYS A 127 -9.31 -1.83 -5.18
C LYS A 127 -10.77 -1.42 -4.91
N LYS A 128 -11.43 -0.77 -5.88
CA LYS A 128 -12.82 -0.33 -5.70
C LYS A 128 -13.76 -1.52 -5.44
N LYS A 129 -13.59 -2.62 -6.18
CA LYS A 129 -14.40 -3.84 -6.01
C LYS A 129 -14.14 -4.47 -4.64
N LEU A 130 -12.90 -4.64 -4.24
CA LEU A 130 -12.54 -5.23 -2.94
C LEU A 130 -13.10 -4.41 -1.77
N LEU A 131 -13.00 -3.08 -1.82
CA LEU A 131 -13.59 -2.20 -0.80
C LEU A 131 -15.12 -2.29 -0.75
N ALA A 132 -15.79 -2.47 -1.89
CA ALA A 132 -17.24 -2.67 -1.95
C ALA A 132 -17.66 -3.99 -1.32
N GLU A 133 -16.85 -5.03 -1.45
CA GLU A 133 -17.03 -6.35 -0.84
C GLU A 133 -16.63 -6.41 0.65
N GLY A 134 -16.16 -5.31 1.22
CA GLY A 134 -15.80 -5.21 2.64
C GLY A 134 -14.37 -5.60 2.98
N TYR A 135 -13.48 -5.78 2.02
CA TYR A 135 -12.06 -5.99 2.24
C TYR A 135 -11.33 -4.66 2.38
N ASP A 136 -10.41 -4.57 3.31
CA ASP A 136 -9.42 -3.49 3.33
C ASP A 136 -8.39 -3.71 2.23
N VAL A 137 -7.84 -2.65 1.67
CA VAL A 137 -6.89 -2.76 0.54
C VAL A 137 -5.63 -1.97 0.82
N LEU A 138 -4.49 -2.66 0.81
CA LEU A 138 -3.16 -2.04 0.84
C LEU A 138 -2.65 -1.89 -0.61
N MET A 139 -2.57 -0.66 -1.09
CA MET A 139 -1.95 -0.35 -2.38
C MET A 139 -0.45 -0.14 -2.18
N VAL A 140 0.36 -0.93 -2.86
CA VAL A 140 1.83 -0.89 -2.81
C VAL A 140 2.38 -0.28 -4.09
#